data_4626d37a6ac2d19efbfe58485a8fb7b2
#
_entry.id   4626d37a6ac2d19efbfe58485a8fb7b2
#
_cell.length_a   1.000
_cell.length_b   1.000
_cell.length_c   1.000
_cell.angle_alpha   90.00
_cell.angle_beta   90.00
_cell.angle_gamma   90.00
#
_symmetry.space_group_name_H-M   'P 1'
#
loop_
_entity.id
_entity.type
_entity.pdbx_description
1 polymer ?
#
loop_
_entity_poly.entity_id
_entity_poly.type
_entity_poly.pdbx_seq_one_letter_code
_entity_poly.pdbx_strand_id
1 'polypeptide(L)'
;SSSNIDSKSYAQKSKEYSNLNEIIKNALEFSNFDKIKTDLDKIISDDNTDEEMKELAKIELKELLQKKKDNEIKLKIFLLPKDEADAKNAILEIRAGTGGLEASLFASDLFKMYEKVCHKKSWSLEIISLSKSDAGGLKEVIASIKGKNIYSLLKYESGVHRVQRVPD
;
A
#
# COMPACT_ATOMS: atom_id res chain seq x y z
N SER A 1 42.40 1.15 -10.46
CA SER A 1 41.23 1.52 -11.29
C SER A 1 40.01 1.45 -10.43
N SER A 2 39.62 2.56 -9.78
CA SER A 2 38.40 2.73 -9.03
C SER A 2 37.22 2.68 -10.02
N SER A 3 36.44 1.62 -9.94
CA SER A 3 35.21 1.48 -10.65
C SER A 3 34.24 2.58 -10.19
N ASN A 4 33.96 3.50 -11.07
CA ASN A 4 32.90 4.50 -10.93
C ASN A 4 31.57 3.75 -10.95
N ILE A 5 31.13 3.27 -9.79
CA ILE A 5 29.79 2.69 -9.65
C ILE A 5 28.85 3.87 -9.76
N ASP A 6 28.11 3.93 -10.85
CA ASP A 6 27.08 4.94 -11.07
C ASP A 6 26.14 4.95 -9.84
N SER A 7 25.99 6.10 -9.22
CA SER A 7 25.18 6.30 -8.00
C SER A 7 23.76 5.73 -8.15
N LYS A 8 23.19 5.78 -9.35
CA LYS A 8 21.91 5.15 -9.68
C LYS A 8 21.96 3.62 -9.59
N SER A 9 22.99 3.00 -10.13
CA SER A 9 23.17 1.54 -10.10
C SER A 9 23.38 1.04 -8.67
N TYR A 10 24.11 1.79 -7.84
CA TYR A 10 24.27 1.47 -6.43
C TYR A 10 22.97 1.55 -5.64
N ALA A 11 22.19 2.61 -5.83
CA ALA A 11 20.89 2.79 -5.18
C ALA A 11 19.89 1.68 -5.57
N GLN A 12 19.89 1.27 -6.84
CA GLN A 12 19.04 0.20 -7.34
C GLN A 12 19.43 -1.15 -6.72
N LYS A 13 20.72 -1.50 -6.73
CA LYS A 13 21.21 -2.74 -6.13
C LYS A 13 21.00 -2.79 -4.61
N SER A 14 21.15 -1.66 -3.91
CA SER A 14 20.88 -1.56 -2.49
C SER A 14 19.40 -1.80 -2.18
N LYS A 15 18.49 -1.29 -3.01
CA LYS A 15 17.04 -1.53 -2.90
C LYS A 15 16.69 -2.99 -3.17
N GLU A 16 17.28 -3.60 -4.19
CA GLU A 16 17.10 -5.03 -4.48
C GLU A 16 17.60 -5.91 -3.33
N TYR A 17 18.78 -5.62 -2.81
CA TYR A 17 19.35 -6.33 -1.66
C TYR A 17 18.45 -6.23 -0.42
N SER A 18 17.94 -5.04 -0.10
CA SER A 18 17.01 -4.84 1.01
C SER A 18 15.72 -5.65 0.82
N ASN A 19 15.15 -5.65 -0.39
CA ASN A 19 13.95 -6.42 -0.71
C ASN A 19 14.19 -7.94 -0.59
N LEU A 20 15.33 -8.44 -1.11
CA LEU A 20 15.69 -9.86 -1.03
C LEU A 20 15.93 -10.30 0.41
N ASN A 21 16.58 -9.50 1.22
CA ASN A 21 16.78 -9.82 2.64
C ASN A 21 15.45 -9.94 3.40
N GLU A 22 14.49 -9.08 3.11
CA GLU A 22 13.16 -9.15 3.71
C GLU A 22 12.42 -10.42 3.29
N ILE A 23 12.52 -10.81 2.01
CA ILE A 23 11.94 -12.06 1.51
C ILE A 23 12.59 -13.27 2.18
N ILE A 24 13.94 -13.30 2.25
CA ILE A 24 14.68 -14.39 2.89
C ILE A 24 14.29 -14.53 4.36
N LYS A 25 14.21 -13.42 5.10
CA LYS A 25 13.79 -13.42 6.49
C LYS A 25 12.40 -14.04 6.67
N ASN A 26 11.42 -13.58 5.88
CA ASN A 26 10.06 -14.11 5.93
C ASN A 26 9.99 -15.60 5.51
N ALA A 27 10.79 -16.02 4.53
CA ALA A 27 10.88 -17.40 4.11
C ALA A 27 11.49 -18.32 5.17
N LEU A 28 12.53 -17.86 5.86
CA LEU A 28 13.13 -18.58 6.99
C LEU A 28 12.15 -18.72 8.16
N GLU A 29 11.43 -17.65 8.49
CA GLU A 29 10.37 -17.70 9.50
C GLU A 29 9.30 -18.72 9.09
N PHE A 30 8.87 -18.71 7.82
CA PHE A 30 7.89 -19.68 7.31
C PHE A 30 8.38 -21.12 7.41
N SER A 31 9.64 -21.40 7.07
CA SER A 31 10.26 -22.71 7.20
C SER A 31 10.34 -23.19 8.66
N ASN A 32 10.50 -22.28 9.61
CA ASN A 32 10.57 -22.63 11.03
C ASN A 32 9.21 -23.00 11.62
N PHE A 33 8.09 -22.52 11.04
CA PHE A 33 6.76 -22.86 11.53
C PHE A 33 6.49 -24.37 11.57
N ASP A 34 6.93 -25.11 10.56
CA ASP A 34 6.69 -26.56 10.48
C ASP A 34 7.50 -27.33 11.53
N LYS A 35 8.71 -26.86 11.87
CA LYS A 35 9.52 -27.43 12.96
C LYS A 35 8.86 -27.21 14.32
N ILE A 36 8.49 -25.94 14.62
CA ILE A 36 7.86 -25.60 15.89
C ILE A 36 6.53 -26.34 16.04
N LYS A 37 5.74 -26.42 14.96
CA LYS A 37 4.49 -27.22 14.97
C LYS A 37 4.75 -28.67 15.33
N THR A 38 5.74 -29.31 14.72
CA THR A 38 6.08 -30.72 15.01
C THR A 38 6.50 -30.91 16.46
N ASP A 39 7.21 -29.96 17.04
CA ASP A 39 7.64 -30.04 18.44
C ASP A 39 6.47 -29.83 19.42
N LEU A 40 5.55 -28.91 19.10
CA LEU A 40 4.31 -28.71 19.87
C LEU A 40 3.39 -29.94 19.78
N ASP A 41 3.25 -30.52 18.59
CA ASP A 41 2.44 -31.75 18.39
C ASP A 41 2.99 -32.92 19.19
N LYS A 42 4.32 -33.05 19.34
CA LYS A 42 4.95 -34.06 20.21
C LYS A 42 4.60 -33.85 21.67
N ILE A 43 4.67 -32.61 22.17
CA ILE A 43 4.34 -32.28 23.57
C ILE A 43 2.86 -32.62 23.85
N ILE A 44 1.97 -32.30 22.92
CA ILE A 44 0.52 -32.55 23.06
C ILE A 44 0.22 -34.07 23.07
N SER A 45 0.98 -34.86 22.29
CA SER A 45 0.75 -36.30 22.13
C SER A 45 1.51 -37.17 23.14
N ASP A 46 2.40 -36.62 23.94
CA ASP A 46 3.15 -37.38 24.94
C ASP A 46 2.31 -37.61 26.22
N ASP A 47 2.02 -38.85 26.50
CA ASP A 47 1.23 -39.24 27.69
C ASP A 47 1.90 -38.90 29.01
N ASN A 48 3.22 -38.71 29.04
CA ASN A 48 3.98 -38.36 30.23
C ASN A 48 4.04 -36.87 30.52
N THR A 49 3.55 -36.03 29.58
CA THR A 49 3.54 -34.58 29.75
C THR A 49 2.36 -34.14 30.64
N ASP A 50 2.63 -33.23 31.54
CA ASP A 50 1.62 -32.65 32.42
C ASP A 50 0.50 -31.96 31.63
N GLU A 51 -0.74 -32.09 32.13
CA GLU A 51 -1.93 -31.56 31.45
C GLU A 51 -1.89 -30.04 31.27
N GLU A 52 -1.29 -29.34 32.22
CA GLU A 52 -1.07 -27.89 32.15
C GLU A 52 -0.14 -27.50 30.98
N MET A 53 0.95 -28.28 30.78
CA MET A 53 1.86 -28.09 29.65
C MET A 53 1.20 -28.42 28.30
N LYS A 54 0.35 -29.44 28.24
CA LYS A 54 -0.41 -29.77 27.04
C LYS A 54 -1.36 -28.64 26.67
N GLU A 55 -2.04 -28.04 27.64
CA GLU A 55 -2.96 -26.92 27.37
C GLU A 55 -2.23 -25.68 26.87
N LEU A 56 -1.09 -25.34 27.46
CA LEU A 56 -0.21 -24.28 26.98
C LEU A 56 0.25 -24.53 25.53
N ALA A 57 0.68 -25.76 25.22
CA ALA A 57 1.11 -26.13 23.88
C ALA A 57 -0.02 -26.02 22.85
N LYS A 58 -1.27 -26.34 23.23
CA LYS A 58 -2.43 -26.15 22.34
C LYS A 58 -2.70 -24.67 22.06
N ILE A 59 -2.57 -23.79 23.05
CA ILE A 59 -2.74 -22.34 22.89
C ILE A 59 -1.65 -21.81 21.94
N GLU A 60 -0.39 -22.20 22.20
CA GLU A 60 0.74 -21.78 21.37
C GLU A 60 0.63 -22.28 19.93
N LEU A 61 0.15 -23.51 19.73
CA LEU A 61 -0.12 -24.05 18.40
C LEU A 61 -1.17 -23.23 17.64
N LYS A 62 -2.23 -22.81 18.32
CA LYS A 62 -3.26 -21.96 17.73
C LYS A 62 -2.72 -20.60 17.26
N GLU A 63 -1.90 -19.96 18.11
CA GLU A 63 -1.24 -18.69 17.76
C GLU A 63 -0.26 -18.87 16.61
N LEU A 64 0.51 -19.97 16.62
CA LEU A 64 1.46 -20.31 15.56
C LEU A 64 0.76 -20.45 14.20
N LEU A 65 -0.37 -21.16 14.17
CA LEU A 65 -1.15 -21.34 12.95
C LEU A 65 -1.70 -20.01 12.41
N GLN A 66 -2.11 -19.10 13.27
CA GLN A 66 -2.53 -17.76 12.85
C GLN A 66 -1.36 -16.97 12.28
N LYS A 67 -0.22 -16.94 12.96
CA LYS A 67 1.01 -16.30 12.48
C LYS A 67 1.47 -16.88 11.13
N LYS A 68 1.35 -18.20 10.94
CA LYS A 68 1.69 -18.85 9.66
C LYS A 68 0.83 -18.33 8.52
N LYS A 69 -0.49 -18.20 8.72
CA LYS A 69 -1.41 -17.63 7.71
C LYS A 69 -1.05 -16.19 7.35
N ASP A 70 -0.79 -15.36 8.37
CA ASP A 70 -0.45 -13.95 8.15
C ASP A 70 0.88 -13.81 7.40
N ASN A 71 1.86 -14.66 7.72
CA ASN A 71 3.15 -14.71 7.03
C ASN A 71 3.01 -15.21 5.59
N GLU A 72 2.18 -16.21 5.34
CA GLU A 72 1.89 -16.70 3.98
C GLU A 72 1.30 -15.61 3.09
N ILE A 73 0.35 -14.82 3.61
CA ILE A 73 -0.22 -13.68 2.88
C ILE A 73 0.86 -12.64 2.58
N LYS A 74 1.71 -12.30 3.55
CA LYS A 74 2.82 -11.37 3.36
C LYS A 74 3.77 -11.87 2.27
N LEU A 75 4.18 -13.14 2.31
CA LEU A 75 5.05 -13.73 1.29
C LEU A 75 4.41 -13.69 -0.10
N LYS A 76 3.13 -14.03 -0.23
CA LYS A 76 2.40 -13.92 -1.49
C LYS A 76 2.44 -12.49 -2.04
N ILE A 77 2.19 -11.49 -1.19
CA ILE A 77 2.25 -10.07 -1.58
C ILE A 77 3.66 -9.68 -2.03
N PHE A 78 4.70 -10.15 -1.33
CA PHE A 78 6.09 -9.87 -1.68
C PHE A 78 6.51 -10.48 -3.02
N LEU A 79 5.99 -11.66 -3.34
CA LEU A 79 6.29 -12.39 -4.57
C LEU A 79 5.51 -11.88 -5.79
N LEU A 80 4.49 -11.02 -5.58
CA LEU A 80 3.80 -10.40 -6.70
C LEU A 80 4.75 -9.50 -7.48
N PRO A 81 4.72 -9.57 -8.82
CA PRO A 81 5.51 -8.68 -9.65
C PRO A 81 5.15 -7.23 -9.34
N LYS A 82 6.14 -6.45 -8.92
CA LYS A 82 5.95 -5.02 -8.64
C LYS A 82 6.00 -4.27 -9.97
N ASP A 83 4.96 -3.52 -10.27
CA ASP A 83 4.97 -2.56 -11.38
C ASP A 83 5.93 -1.41 -11.03
N GLU A 84 6.91 -1.15 -11.90
CA GLU A 84 7.84 -0.04 -11.72
C GLU A 84 7.12 1.32 -11.68
N ALA A 85 5.98 1.42 -12.33
CA ALA A 85 5.14 2.61 -12.30
C ALA A 85 4.59 2.91 -10.90
N ASP A 86 4.38 1.89 -10.06
CA ASP A 86 3.81 2.04 -8.73
C ASP A 86 4.66 2.93 -7.79
N ALA A 87 5.95 3.01 -8.03
CA ALA A 87 6.87 3.86 -7.26
C ALA A 87 6.91 5.31 -7.76
N LYS A 88 6.25 5.64 -8.88
CA LYS A 88 6.26 6.97 -9.47
C LYS A 88 5.32 7.93 -8.76
N ASN A 89 5.59 9.22 -8.94
CA ASN A 89 4.65 10.28 -8.61
C ASN A 89 3.45 10.25 -9.56
N ALA A 90 2.35 10.91 -9.17
CA ALA A 90 1.15 10.99 -9.99
C ALA A 90 0.86 12.44 -10.38
N ILE A 91 0.27 12.61 -11.55
CA ILE A 91 -0.38 13.84 -11.95
C ILE A 91 -1.88 13.60 -11.81
N LEU A 92 -2.53 14.40 -10.97
CA LEU A 92 -3.96 14.42 -10.79
C LEU A 92 -4.55 15.49 -11.69
N GLU A 93 -5.46 15.10 -12.56
CA GLU A 93 -6.22 15.98 -13.41
C GLU A 93 -7.72 15.77 -13.14
N ILE A 94 -8.42 16.84 -12.79
CA ILE A 94 -9.86 16.83 -12.55
C ILE A 94 -10.49 17.85 -13.49
N ARG A 95 -11.45 17.40 -14.29
CA ARG A 95 -12.25 18.26 -15.18
C ARG A 95 -13.73 18.16 -14.80
N ALA A 96 -14.38 19.31 -14.73
CA ALA A 96 -15.82 19.37 -14.57
C ALA A 96 -16.51 18.73 -15.79
N GLY A 97 -17.56 17.95 -15.55
CA GLY A 97 -18.42 17.42 -16.61
C GLY A 97 -19.35 18.50 -17.20
N THR A 98 -20.28 18.06 -18.02
CA THR A 98 -21.23 18.93 -18.76
C THR A 98 -22.39 19.49 -17.91
N GLY A 99 -22.32 19.35 -16.59
CA GLY A 99 -23.41 19.70 -15.66
C GLY A 99 -23.48 21.15 -15.18
N GLY A 100 -22.79 22.09 -15.83
CA GLY A 100 -22.85 23.52 -15.45
C GLY A 100 -22.25 23.81 -14.07
N LEU A 101 -22.94 24.62 -13.24
CA LEU A 101 -22.52 25.03 -11.91
C LEU A 101 -22.26 23.84 -10.97
N GLU A 102 -23.20 22.91 -10.89
CA GLU A 102 -23.07 21.73 -10.01
C GLU A 102 -21.85 20.86 -10.36
N ALA A 103 -21.56 20.68 -11.65
CA ALA A 103 -20.36 19.93 -12.06
C ALA A 103 -19.07 20.63 -11.65
N SER A 104 -19.02 21.95 -11.73
CA SER A 104 -17.84 22.75 -11.34
C SER A 104 -17.67 22.82 -9.81
N LEU A 105 -18.76 22.88 -9.05
CA LEU A 105 -18.73 22.78 -7.59
C LEU A 105 -18.26 21.41 -7.14
N PHE A 106 -18.79 20.33 -7.77
CA PHE A 106 -18.36 18.97 -7.46
C PHE A 106 -16.86 18.76 -7.79
N ALA A 107 -16.37 19.27 -8.90
CA ALA A 107 -14.94 19.22 -9.25
C ALA A 107 -14.08 19.88 -8.17
N SER A 108 -14.54 21.01 -7.62
CA SER A 108 -13.88 21.69 -6.48
C SER A 108 -13.89 20.85 -5.20
N ASP A 109 -15.00 20.23 -4.88
CA ASP A 109 -15.14 19.37 -3.70
C ASP A 109 -14.26 18.11 -3.82
N LEU A 110 -14.23 17.50 -5.01
CA LEU A 110 -13.38 16.37 -5.31
C LEU A 110 -11.89 16.73 -5.16
N PHE A 111 -11.48 17.87 -5.66
CA PHE A 111 -10.10 18.36 -5.51
C PHE A 111 -9.74 18.57 -4.03
N LYS A 112 -10.60 19.25 -3.26
CA LYS A 112 -10.42 19.43 -1.80
C LYS A 112 -10.32 18.09 -1.06
N MET A 113 -11.07 17.06 -1.51
CA MET A 113 -10.94 15.71 -0.94
C MET A 113 -9.54 15.16 -1.14
N TYR A 114 -8.97 15.25 -2.35
CA TYR A 114 -7.60 14.80 -2.61
C TYR A 114 -6.56 15.63 -1.88
N GLU A 115 -6.73 16.95 -1.73
CA GLU A 115 -5.86 17.80 -0.90
C GLU A 115 -5.82 17.27 0.55
N LYS A 116 -6.98 16.99 1.14
CA LYS A 116 -7.07 16.42 2.50
C LYS A 116 -6.42 15.04 2.60
N VAL A 117 -6.59 14.20 1.59
CA VAL A 117 -5.93 12.87 1.54
C VAL A 117 -4.42 13.04 1.47
N CYS A 118 -3.90 13.94 0.64
CA CYS A 118 -2.48 14.24 0.53
C CYS A 118 -1.91 14.70 1.87
N HIS A 119 -2.60 15.63 2.53
CA HIS A 119 -2.20 16.11 3.85
C HIS A 119 -2.17 14.97 4.89
N LYS A 120 -3.21 14.15 4.95
CA LYS A 120 -3.30 13.01 5.88
C LYS A 120 -2.21 11.96 5.64
N LYS A 121 -1.80 11.76 4.39
CA LYS A 121 -0.75 10.80 3.99
C LYS A 121 0.65 11.41 3.98
N SER A 122 0.80 12.70 4.32
CA SER A 122 2.07 13.45 4.24
C SER A 122 2.66 13.44 2.83
N TRP A 123 1.80 13.50 1.81
CA TRP A 123 2.19 13.69 0.42
C TRP A 123 2.29 15.18 0.09
N SER A 124 3.24 15.54 -0.77
CA SER A 124 3.33 16.90 -1.31
C SER A 124 2.41 17.02 -2.52
N LEU A 125 1.49 18.00 -2.47
CA LEU A 125 0.62 18.35 -3.60
C LEU A 125 0.99 19.75 -4.08
N GLU A 126 1.24 19.88 -5.39
CA GLU A 126 1.62 21.13 -6.06
C GLU A 126 0.68 21.36 -7.25
N ILE A 127 -0.04 22.46 -7.23
CA ILE A 127 -0.95 22.83 -8.34
C ILE A 127 -0.11 23.31 -9.52
N ILE A 128 -0.23 22.64 -10.66
CA ILE A 128 0.42 23.01 -11.91
C ILE A 128 -0.44 24.00 -12.70
N SER A 129 -1.74 23.75 -12.78
CA SER A 129 -2.70 24.57 -13.48
C SER A 129 -4.05 24.54 -12.78
N LEU A 130 -4.73 25.68 -12.77
CA LEU A 130 -6.06 25.81 -12.17
C LEU A 130 -6.90 26.76 -13.00
N SER A 131 -8.03 26.28 -13.50
CA SER A 131 -9.03 27.04 -14.21
C SER A 131 -10.33 27.08 -13.40
N LYS A 132 -10.74 28.28 -13.02
CA LYS A 132 -12.01 28.49 -12.31
C LYS A 132 -13.16 28.58 -13.29
N SER A 133 -14.35 28.20 -12.86
CA SER A 133 -15.59 28.42 -13.61
C SER A 133 -16.15 29.80 -13.28
N ASP A 134 -16.66 30.50 -14.30
CA ASP A 134 -17.31 31.81 -14.13
C ASP A 134 -18.54 31.75 -13.23
N ALA A 135 -19.21 30.59 -13.20
CA ALA A 135 -20.35 30.32 -12.35
C ALA A 135 -20.00 29.91 -10.91
N GLY A 136 -18.70 29.73 -10.61
CA GLY A 136 -18.19 29.23 -9.34
C GLY A 136 -17.64 27.79 -9.47
N GLY A 137 -16.78 27.39 -8.49
CA GLY A 137 -16.10 26.10 -8.52
C GLY A 137 -14.92 26.02 -9.50
N LEU A 138 -14.56 24.82 -9.92
CA LEU A 138 -13.42 24.55 -10.82
C LEU A 138 -13.89 23.99 -12.15
N LYS A 139 -13.38 24.57 -13.25
CA LYS A 139 -13.52 23.99 -14.59
C LYS A 139 -12.51 22.88 -14.81
N GLU A 140 -11.28 23.11 -14.39
CA GLU A 140 -10.18 22.16 -14.48
C GLU A 140 -9.11 22.44 -13.42
N VAL A 141 -8.50 21.41 -12.88
CA VAL A 141 -7.30 21.50 -12.06
C VAL A 141 -6.33 20.38 -12.40
N ILE A 142 -5.06 20.74 -12.53
CA ILE A 142 -3.95 19.79 -12.74
C ILE A 142 -2.97 19.99 -11.57
N ALA A 143 -2.69 18.93 -10.85
CA ALA A 143 -1.78 18.94 -9.71
C ALA A 143 -0.78 17.78 -9.77
N SER A 144 0.46 18.05 -9.36
CA SER A 144 1.49 17.03 -9.16
C SER A 144 1.45 16.56 -7.72
N ILE A 145 1.37 15.25 -7.51
CA ILE A 145 1.41 14.63 -6.19
C ILE A 145 2.71 13.84 -6.07
N LYS A 146 3.53 14.19 -5.07
CA LYS A 146 4.86 13.63 -4.83
C LYS A 146 4.91 12.94 -3.47
N GLY A 147 5.49 11.73 -3.40
CA GLY A 147 5.64 10.94 -2.17
C GLY A 147 5.88 9.46 -2.44
N LYS A 148 5.73 8.63 -1.42
CA LYS A 148 6.00 7.19 -1.53
C LYS A 148 4.76 6.43 -2.02
N ASN A 149 4.92 5.63 -3.07
CA ASN A 149 3.89 4.71 -3.62
C ASN A 149 2.57 5.41 -3.99
N ILE A 150 2.65 6.62 -4.54
CA ILE A 150 1.45 7.41 -4.86
C ILE A 150 0.71 6.80 -6.03
N TYR A 151 1.41 6.49 -7.12
CA TYR A 151 0.78 5.95 -8.32
C TYR A 151 0.09 4.62 -8.04
N SER A 152 0.66 3.77 -7.20
CA SER A 152 0.05 2.48 -6.82
C SER A 152 -1.34 2.62 -6.17
N LEU A 153 -1.59 3.72 -5.49
CA LEU A 153 -2.86 4.00 -4.83
C LEU A 153 -3.82 4.78 -5.73
N LEU A 154 -3.31 5.75 -6.49
CA LEU A 154 -4.14 6.65 -7.30
C LEU A 154 -4.46 6.12 -8.71
N LYS A 155 -3.74 5.13 -9.22
CA LYS A 155 -3.98 4.58 -10.56
C LYS A 155 -5.38 4.01 -10.77
N TYR A 156 -6.09 3.64 -9.71
CA TYR A 156 -7.45 3.12 -9.76
C TYR A 156 -8.53 4.21 -9.64
N GLU A 157 -8.13 5.45 -9.34
CA GLU A 157 -9.04 6.59 -9.22
C GLU A 157 -9.38 7.22 -10.60
N SER A 158 -8.71 6.77 -11.68
CA SER A 158 -8.98 7.23 -13.04
C SER A 158 -10.36 6.77 -13.51
N GLY A 159 -11.21 7.72 -13.86
CA GLY A 159 -12.56 7.42 -14.36
C GLY A 159 -13.53 8.57 -14.17
N VAL A 160 -14.82 8.29 -14.37
CA VAL A 160 -15.90 9.26 -14.18
C VAL A 160 -16.41 9.19 -12.76
N HIS A 161 -16.27 10.28 -12.03
CA HIS A 161 -16.84 10.43 -10.68
C HIS A 161 -18.22 11.05 -10.78
N ARG A 162 -19.18 10.49 -10.08
CA ARG A 162 -20.57 10.96 -10.03
C ARG A 162 -20.99 11.24 -8.59
N VAL A 163 -21.63 12.38 -8.38
CA VAL A 163 -22.32 12.69 -7.13
C VAL A 163 -23.83 12.73 -7.38
N GLN A 164 -24.58 12.28 -6.41
CA GLN A 164 -26.03 12.38 -6.42
C GLN A 164 -26.45 13.06 -5.12
N ARG A 165 -26.77 14.36 -5.22
CA ARG A 165 -27.18 15.21 -4.11
C ARG A 165 -28.27 16.17 -4.57
N VAL A 166 -29.03 16.71 -3.64
CA VAL A 166 -29.93 17.83 -3.92
C VAL A 166 -29.06 19.07 -4.17
N PRO A 167 -29.23 19.79 -5.29
CA PRO A 167 -28.54 21.07 -5.51
C PRO A 167 -28.87 22.08 -4.43
N ASP A 168 -27.87 22.89 -4.05
CA ASP A 168 -28.07 24.04 -3.14
C ASP A 168 -28.72 25.21 -3.89
#